data_fdc8cad48157c503cdefbdda4116453b
#
_entry.id   fdc8cad48157c503cdefbdda4116453b
#
_cell.length_a   1.000
_cell.length_b   1.000
_cell.length_c   1.000
_cell.angle_alpha   90.00
_cell.angle_beta   90.00
_cell.angle_gamma   90.00
#
_symmetry.space_group_name_H-M   'P 1'
#
loop_
_entity.id
_entity.type
_entity.pdbx_description
1 polymer ?
#
loop_
_entity_poly.entity_id
_entity_poly.type
_entity_poly.pdbx_seq_one_letter_code
_entity_poly.pdbx_strand_id
1 'polypeptide(L)'
;YYEDLYSFVVSGYVILRDGQGIIEKLELSGKESISIAFGKNEKGENAVKKVFRLYSVPDRTPIGNLRSEYIKLHFCSEELLLSESTKITKSFKGKTVSEMIEDIMSNELKTNSNNLTIEPSVGIYNFNIPTLKPFETISWLSTYARPSMTKDAGADMLFYETYDGFNFRSLRTLYKQIGKMSHFGDYQIVGGIRGNTSEPLRGPQLEQIRAINKFDVGDMIKDYAQQLGI
;
A
#
# COMPACT_ATOMS: atom_id res chain seq x y z
N TYR A 1 5.42 6.51 -5.12
CA TYR A 1 5.15 5.18 -4.57
C TYR A 1 4.70 5.34 -3.12
N TYR A 2 3.53 4.82 -2.79
CA TYR A 2 2.90 4.92 -1.48
C TYR A 2 2.52 3.55 -0.98
N GLU A 3 3.00 3.20 0.21
CA GLU A 3 2.56 2.07 1.03
C GLU A 3 1.93 2.63 2.30
N ASP A 4 0.74 2.18 2.64
CA ASP A 4 0.02 2.62 3.82
C ASP A 4 -0.73 1.45 4.45
N LEU A 5 -0.67 1.31 5.77
CA LEU A 5 -1.38 0.27 6.51
C LEU A 5 -2.91 0.37 6.41
N TYR A 6 -3.43 1.53 6.03
CA TYR A 6 -4.86 1.78 5.88
C TYR A 6 -5.31 1.82 4.42
N SER A 7 -4.39 1.56 3.47
CA SER A 7 -4.68 1.45 2.05
C SER A 7 -4.70 -0.02 1.61
N PHE A 8 -5.73 -0.42 0.88
CA PHE A 8 -5.83 -1.79 0.38
C PHE A 8 -4.73 -2.16 -0.60
N VAL A 9 -4.25 -1.18 -1.37
CA VAL A 9 -3.28 -1.40 -2.44
C VAL A 9 -2.19 -0.36 -2.43
N VAL A 10 -1.06 -0.75 -2.98
CA VAL A 10 0.02 0.17 -3.30
C VAL A 10 -0.38 1.02 -4.50
N SER A 11 -0.11 2.31 -4.39
CA SER A 11 -0.36 3.27 -5.46
C SER A 11 0.77 4.28 -5.57
N GLY A 12 0.71 5.12 -6.58
CA GLY A 12 1.68 6.20 -6.74
C GLY A 12 1.54 6.95 -8.04
N TYR A 13 2.53 7.78 -8.31
CA TYR A 13 2.63 8.46 -9.58
C TYR A 13 4.10 8.61 -10.01
N VAL A 14 4.29 8.74 -11.31
CA VAL A 14 5.57 9.08 -11.93
C VAL A 14 5.39 10.36 -12.72
N ILE A 15 6.32 11.29 -12.57
CA ILE A 15 6.38 12.50 -13.37
C ILE A 15 7.46 12.30 -14.44
N LEU A 16 7.04 12.36 -15.69
CA LEU A 16 7.92 12.27 -16.86
C LEU A 16 8.01 13.61 -17.54
N ARG A 17 9.21 13.94 -18.04
CA ARG A 17 9.38 15.03 -18.97
C ARG A 17 9.39 14.47 -20.38
N ASP A 18 8.34 14.77 -21.14
CA ASP A 18 8.24 14.37 -22.54
C ASP A 18 8.67 15.52 -23.45
N GLY A 19 9.73 15.32 -24.22
CA GLY A 19 10.21 16.25 -25.24
C GLY A 19 10.05 15.70 -26.67
N GLN A 20 9.49 14.49 -26.82
CA GLN A 20 9.37 13.80 -28.11
C GLN A 20 7.93 13.45 -28.50
N GLY A 21 6.94 13.81 -27.65
CA GLY A 21 5.55 13.46 -27.87
C GLY A 21 5.31 11.94 -27.72
N ILE A 22 5.96 11.31 -26.76
CA ILE A 22 5.88 9.86 -26.54
C ILE A 22 4.46 9.46 -26.19
N ILE A 23 3.79 10.24 -25.35
CA ILE A 23 2.42 9.95 -24.90
C ILE A 23 1.42 9.97 -26.08
N GLU A 24 1.60 10.90 -27.02
CA GLU A 24 0.75 10.96 -28.21
C GLU A 24 0.98 9.75 -29.14
N LYS A 25 2.22 9.26 -29.18
CA LYS A 25 2.58 8.07 -29.98
C LYS A 25 2.15 6.75 -29.35
N LEU A 26 2.06 6.71 -28.02
CA LEU A 26 1.71 5.48 -27.28
C LEU A 26 0.21 5.19 -27.25
N GLU A 27 -0.65 6.15 -27.67
CA GLU A 27 -2.12 5.99 -27.64
C GLU A 27 -2.63 5.35 -26.35
N LEU A 28 -2.27 5.94 -25.20
CA LEU A 28 -2.62 5.36 -23.89
C LEU A 28 -4.11 5.11 -23.77
N SER A 29 -4.50 3.86 -23.62
CA SER A 29 -5.88 3.39 -23.58
C SER A 29 -6.39 3.08 -22.17
N GLY A 30 -5.49 3.13 -21.16
CA GLY A 30 -5.78 2.74 -19.78
C GLY A 30 -5.62 1.24 -19.49
N LYS A 31 -5.03 0.51 -20.44
CA LYS A 31 -4.72 -0.93 -20.28
C LYS A 31 -3.23 -1.18 -20.04
N GLU A 32 -2.45 -0.13 -20.06
CA GLU A 32 -1.00 -0.20 -19.99
C GLU A 32 -0.54 -0.56 -18.59
N SER A 33 0.59 -1.27 -18.58
CA SER A 33 1.31 -1.59 -17.35
C SER A 33 2.60 -0.77 -17.30
N ILE A 34 2.96 -0.36 -16.08
CA ILE A 34 4.24 0.26 -15.80
C ILE A 34 5.07 -0.65 -14.90
N SER A 35 6.29 -0.97 -15.31
CA SER A 35 7.25 -1.66 -14.45
C SER A 35 8.12 -0.63 -13.75
N ILE A 36 8.08 -0.62 -12.42
CA ILE A 36 8.87 0.29 -11.60
C ILE A 36 9.90 -0.51 -10.84
N ALA A 37 11.16 -0.07 -10.94
CA ALA A 37 12.26 -0.66 -10.19
C ALA A 37 13.08 0.46 -9.55
N PHE A 38 13.25 0.40 -8.23
CA PHE A 38 13.97 1.42 -7.46
C PHE A 38 14.61 0.85 -6.20
N GLY A 39 15.45 1.67 -5.58
CA GLY A 39 16.27 1.24 -4.45
C GLY A 39 17.35 0.25 -4.89
N LYS A 40 18.38 0.11 -4.08
CA LYS A 40 19.42 -0.91 -4.30
C LYS A 40 19.63 -1.66 -3.00
N ASN A 41 19.73 -2.99 -3.09
CA ASN A 41 20.18 -3.83 -2.00
C ASN A 41 21.72 -3.78 -1.88
N GLU A 42 22.26 -4.45 -0.90
CA GLU A 42 23.73 -4.53 -0.67
C GLU A 42 24.50 -5.10 -1.87
N LYS A 43 23.84 -5.87 -2.73
CA LYS A 43 24.42 -6.44 -3.96
C LYS A 43 24.32 -5.50 -5.17
N GLY A 44 23.72 -4.31 -4.99
CA GLY A 44 23.51 -3.35 -6.08
C GLY A 44 22.34 -3.68 -7.02
N GLU A 45 21.53 -4.69 -6.68
CA GLU A 45 20.30 -5.03 -7.39
C GLU A 45 19.14 -4.13 -6.94
N ASN A 46 18.11 -3.96 -7.77
CA ASN A 46 16.93 -3.20 -7.37
C ASN A 46 16.20 -3.90 -6.21
N ALA A 47 16.02 -3.19 -5.11
CA ALA A 47 15.35 -3.70 -3.92
C ALA A 47 13.85 -3.90 -4.17
N VAL A 48 13.23 -3.01 -4.92
CA VAL A 48 11.82 -3.10 -5.30
C VAL A 48 11.73 -3.20 -6.83
N LYS A 49 11.01 -4.22 -7.32
CA LYS A 49 10.67 -4.37 -8.74
C LYS A 49 9.25 -4.90 -8.83
N LYS A 50 8.34 -4.06 -9.28
CA LYS A 50 6.91 -4.41 -9.36
C LYS A 50 6.27 -3.85 -10.62
N VAL A 51 5.27 -4.56 -11.12
CA VAL A 51 4.45 -4.14 -12.26
C VAL A 51 3.12 -3.61 -11.72
N PHE A 52 2.74 -2.44 -12.20
CA PHE A 52 1.49 -1.76 -11.84
C PHE A 52 0.66 -1.49 -13.08
N ARG A 53 -0.59 -1.15 -12.88
CA ARG A 53 -1.50 -0.66 -13.93
C ARG A 53 -1.57 0.86 -13.89
N LEU A 54 -1.49 1.48 -15.06
CA LEU A 54 -1.81 2.89 -15.22
C LEU A 54 -3.34 3.05 -15.20
N TYR A 55 -3.83 3.99 -14.40
CA TYR A 55 -5.27 4.24 -14.33
C TYR A 55 -5.67 5.69 -14.61
N SER A 56 -4.72 6.60 -14.60
CA SER A 56 -4.99 8.02 -14.90
C SER A 56 -3.75 8.77 -15.37
N VAL A 57 -3.97 9.69 -16.29
CA VAL A 57 -3.00 10.68 -16.77
C VAL A 57 -3.65 12.07 -16.65
N PRO A 58 -3.85 12.57 -15.40
CA PRO A 58 -4.67 13.76 -15.19
C PRO A 58 -4.01 15.06 -15.60
N ASP A 59 -2.69 15.16 -15.49
CA ASP A 59 -1.96 16.41 -15.60
C ASP A 59 -0.92 16.38 -16.72
N ARG A 60 -1.09 17.28 -17.68
CA ARG A 60 -0.09 17.61 -18.70
C ARG A 60 0.23 19.10 -18.57
N THR A 61 1.45 19.42 -18.22
CA THR A 61 1.88 20.81 -18.01
C THR A 61 2.95 21.17 -19.04
N PRO A 62 2.68 22.10 -19.98
CA PRO A 62 3.65 22.57 -20.94
C PRO A 62 4.82 23.28 -20.22
N ILE A 63 6.03 23.11 -20.76
CA ILE A 63 7.23 23.75 -20.22
C ILE A 63 7.59 24.94 -21.12
N GLY A 64 7.15 26.14 -20.73
CA GLY A 64 7.45 27.37 -21.42
C GLY A 64 7.18 27.32 -22.92
N ASN A 65 8.11 27.87 -23.74
CA ASN A 65 8.03 27.84 -25.21
C ASN A 65 8.67 26.58 -25.84
N LEU A 66 9.08 25.61 -25.02
CA LEU A 66 9.70 24.38 -25.48
C LEU A 66 8.61 23.38 -25.87
N ARG A 67 8.88 22.58 -26.94
CA ARG A 67 8.03 21.45 -27.32
C ARG A 67 8.20 20.29 -26.31
N SER A 68 8.08 20.58 -25.03
CA SER A 68 8.19 19.58 -23.98
C SER A 68 7.16 19.85 -22.91
N GLU A 69 6.69 18.79 -22.27
CA GLU A 69 5.69 18.85 -21.22
C GLU A 69 6.05 17.93 -20.06
N TYR A 70 5.56 18.25 -18.87
CA TYR A 70 5.53 17.33 -17.75
C TYR A 70 4.22 16.55 -17.78
N ILE A 71 4.33 15.24 -17.62
CA ILE A 71 3.21 14.32 -17.63
C ILE A 71 3.24 13.54 -16.34
N LYS A 72 2.11 13.53 -15.64
CA LYS A 72 1.95 12.79 -14.42
C LYS A 72 1.14 11.52 -14.69
N LEU A 73 1.78 10.36 -14.54
CA LEU A 73 1.18 9.05 -14.72
C LEU A 73 0.84 8.45 -13.35
N HIS A 74 -0.43 8.23 -13.08
CA HIS A 74 -0.87 7.56 -11.86
C HIS A 74 -0.96 6.06 -12.09
N PHE A 75 -0.47 5.30 -11.12
CA PHE A 75 -0.48 3.84 -11.12
C PHE A 75 -0.99 3.24 -9.82
N CYS A 76 -1.48 2.02 -9.90
CA CYS A 76 -1.89 1.21 -8.76
C CYS A 76 -1.66 -0.28 -9.04
N SER A 77 -1.80 -1.10 -8.00
CA SER A 77 -1.80 -2.56 -8.17
C SER A 77 -3.03 -3.00 -8.96
N GLU A 78 -2.87 -4.05 -9.78
CA GLU A 78 -3.91 -4.55 -10.70
C GLU A 78 -5.18 -4.98 -9.96
N GLU A 79 -5.03 -5.49 -8.75
CA GLU A 79 -6.12 -5.95 -7.89
C GLU A 79 -7.13 -4.84 -7.56
N LEU A 80 -6.71 -3.57 -7.56
CA LEU A 80 -7.65 -2.45 -7.39
C LEU A 80 -8.63 -2.38 -8.56
N LEU A 81 -8.13 -2.45 -9.78
CA LEU A 81 -8.97 -2.40 -10.99
C LEU A 81 -9.89 -3.61 -11.08
N LEU A 82 -9.39 -4.78 -10.71
CA LEU A 82 -10.20 -5.99 -10.63
C LEU A 82 -11.30 -5.85 -9.57
N SER A 83 -10.98 -5.31 -8.40
CA SER A 83 -11.95 -5.07 -7.35
C SER A 83 -13.04 -4.08 -7.78
N GLU A 84 -12.66 -2.99 -8.47
CA GLU A 84 -13.63 -2.00 -8.97
C GLU A 84 -14.57 -2.56 -10.03
N SER A 85 -14.11 -3.52 -10.83
CA SER A 85 -14.90 -4.14 -11.90
C SER A 85 -15.69 -5.37 -11.48
N THR A 86 -15.44 -5.90 -10.28
CA THR A 86 -16.03 -7.17 -9.79
C THR A 86 -16.99 -6.90 -8.63
N LYS A 87 -18.08 -7.66 -8.58
CA LYS A 87 -19.00 -7.67 -7.43
C LYS A 87 -19.17 -9.11 -6.93
N ILE A 88 -19.05 -9.30 -5.62
CA ILE A 88 -19.18 -10.59 -4.97
C ILE A 88 -20.60 -10.76 -4.44
N THR A 89 -21.25 -11.84 -4.85
CA THR A 89 -22.50 -12.34 -4.24
C THR A 89 -22.25 -13.78 -3.84
N LYS A 90 -21.84 -14.01 -2.61
CA LYS A 90 -21.35 -15.31 -2.14
C LYS A 90 -21.78 -15.57 -0.71
N SER A 91 -22.06 -16.83 -0.40
CA SER A 91 -22.34 -17.26 0.97
C SER A 91 -21.15 -18.07 1.49
N PHE A 92 -20.65 -17.68 2.63
CA PHE A 92 -19.66 -18.45 3.39
C PHE A 92 -20.35 -19.16 4.55
N LYS A 93 -20.06 -20.43 4.75
CA LYS A 93 -20.60 -21.23 5.85
C LYS A 93 -19.48 -21.94 6.59
N GLY A 94 -19.47 -21.80 7.91
CA GLY A 94 -18.53 -22.51 8.76
C GLY A 94 -17.06 -22.15 8.54
N LYS A 95 -16.76 -20.90 8.12
CA LYS A 95 -15.40 -20.42 7.85
C LYS A 95 -14.96 -19.35 8.83
N THR A 96 -13.66 -19.24 9.03
CA THR A 96 -13.03 -18.10 9.69
C THR A 96 -12.94 -16.91 8.74
N VAL A 97 -12.77 -15.69 9.26
CA VAL A 97 -12.60 -14.51 8.43
C VAL A 97 -11.34 -14.60 7.57
N SER A 98 -10.24 -15.14 8.12
CA SER A 98 -9.00 -15.36 7.36
C SER A 98 -9.21 -16.26 6.14
N GLU A 99 -9.93 -17.37 6.28
CA GLU A 99 -10.26 -18.27 5.16
C GLU A 99 -11.17 -17.61 4.12
N MET A 100 -12.08 -16.72 4.55
CA MET A 100 -12.94 -15.97 3.63
C MET A 100 -12.14 -14.95 2.83
N ILE A 101 -11.21 -14.23 3.46
CA ILE A 101 -10.34 -13.26 2.79
C ILE A 101 -9.41 -13.97 1.80
N GLU A 102 -8.82 -15.10 2.20
CA GLU A 102 -7.98 -15.92 1.31
C GLU A 102 -8.75 -16.37 0.06
N ASP A 103 -9.98 -16.80 0.24
CA ASP A 103 -10.87 -17.21 -0.86
C ASP A 103 -11.19 -16.04 -1.80
N ILE A 104 -11.45 -14.85 -1.27
CA ILE A 104 -11.70 -13.63 -2.07
C ILE A 104 -10.45 -13.23 -2.85
N MET A 105 -9.29 -13.18 -2.20
CA MET A 105 -8.04 -12.80 -2.85
C MET A 105 -7.66 -13.76 -3.98
N SER A 106 -7.79 -15.07 -3.73
CA SER A 106 -7.38 -16.09 -4.70
C SER A 106 -8.37 -16.25 -5.85
N ASN A 107 -9.68 -16.26 -5.57
CA ASN A 107 -10.69 -16.60 -6.57
C ASN A 107 -11.25 -15.38 -7.30
N GLU A 108 -11.45 -14.25 -6.60
CA GLU A 108 -12.07 -13.06 -7.19
C GLU A 108 -10.99 -12.07 -7.71
N LEU A 109 -9.92 -11.85 -6.94
CA LEU A 109 -8.83 -10.96 -7.33
C LEU A 109 -7.66 -11.67 -8.01
N LYS A 110 -7.69 -13.01 -8.07
CA LYS A 110 -6.69 -13.86 -8.74
C LYS A 110 -5.25 -13.60 -8.27
N THR A 111 -5.11 -13.18 -7.03
CA THR A 111 -3.81 -12.91 -6.42
C THR A 111 -3.07 -14.22 -6.19
N ASN A 112 -1.78 -14.24 -6.51
CA ASN A 112 -0.93 -15.40 -6.27
C ASN A 112 -0.74 -15.62 -4.76
N SER A 113 -0.92 -16.84 -4.29
CA SER A 113 -0.75 -17.21 -2.87
C SER A 113 0.63 -16.86 -2.30
N ASN A 114 1.67 -16.84 -3.13
CA ASN A 114 3.02 -16.43 -2.72
C ASN A 114 3.12 -14.95 -2.34
N ASN A 115 2.18 -14.15 -2.80
CA ASN A 115 2.10 -12.71 -2.53
C ASN A 115 1.05 -12.37 -1.47
N LEU A 116 0.59 -13.38 -0.71
CA LEU A 116 -0.47 -13.20 0.27
C LEU A 116 -0.04 -13.76 1.63
N THR A 117 0.00 -12.91 2.63
CA THR A 117 0.30 -13.27 4.01
C THR A 117 -0.93 -13.05 4.88
N ILE A 118 -1.52 -14.13 5.37
CA ILE A 118 -2.74 -14.06 6.18
C ILE A 118 -2.45 -14.60 7.60
N GLU A 119 -2.69 -13.74 8.59
CA GLU A 119 -2.68 -14.14 10.00
C GLU A 119 -4.01 -14.86 10.32
N PRO A 120 -3.98 -16.05 10.95
CA PRO A 120 -5.18 -16.78 11.30
C PRO A 120 -6.08 -16.00 12.26
N SER A 121 -7.37 -15.96 11.97
CA SER A 121 -8.40 -15.38 12.86
C SER A 121 -9.18 -16.47 13.59
N VAL A 122 -9.75 -16.09 14.75
CA VAL A 122 -10.66 -16.96 15.52
C VAL A 122 -12.11 -16.62 15.25
N GLY A 123 -12.99 -17.58 15.53
CA GLY A 123 -14.42 -17.47 15.28
C GLY A 123 -14.83 -18.10 13.96
N ILE A 124 -15.91 -18.83 14.00
CA ILE A 124 -16.53 -19.48 12.83
C ILE A 124 -17.81 -18.72 12.54
N TYR A 125 -17.95 -18.28 11.29
CA TYR A 125 -19.06 -17.45 10.88
C TYR A 125 -19.80 -18.02 9.68
N ASN A 126 -21.07 -17.60 9.56
CA ASN A 126 -21.88 -17.80 8.39
C ASN A 126 -22.27 -16.42 7.85
N PHE A 127 -21.70 -16.02 6.73
CA PHE A 127 -21.97 -14.73 6.11
C PHE A 127 -22.55 -14.89 4.71
N ASN A 128 -23.53 -14.05 4.41
CA ASN A 128 -24.03 -13.82 3.06
C ASN A 128 -23.53 -12.44 2.62
N ILE A 129 -22.67 -12.40 1.60
CA ILE A 129 -22.11 -11.15 1.09
C ILE A 129 -23.16 -10.46 0.21
N PRO A 130 -23.56 -9.22 0.54
CA PRO A 130 -24.63 -8.51 -0.15
C PRO A 130 -24.12 -7.72 -1.35
N THR A 131 -23.65 -8.39 -2.41
CA THR A 131 -23.22 -7.74 -3.68
C THR A 131 -22.26 -6.56 -3.48
N LEU A 132 -21.17 -6.79 -2.76
CA LEU A 132 -20.11 -5.82 -2.50
C LEU A 132 -18.91 -6.02 -3.43
N LYS A 133 -18.09 -4.99 -3.60
CA LYS A 133 -16.79 -5.13 -4.23
C LYS A 133 -15.83 -5.96 -3.34
N PRO A 134 -14.83 -6.66 -3.92
CA PRO A 134 -13.87 -7.46 -3.15
C PRO A 134 -13.25 -6.73 -1.96
N PHE A 135 -12.64 -5.56 -2.15
CA PHE A 135 -12.02 -4.82 -1.04
C PHE A 135 -13.03 -4.27 -0.03
N GLU A 136 -14.22 -3.86 -0.48
CA GLU A 136 -15.31 -3.49 0.43
C GLU A 136 -15.73 -4.70 1.31
N THR A 137 -15.79 -5.89 0.69
CA THR A 137 -16.09 -7.14 1.41
C THR A 137 -15.00 -7.46 2.42
N ILE A 138 -13.73 -7.35 2.05
CA ILE A 138 -12.59 -7.57 2.96
C ILE A 138 -12.64 -6.58 4.12
N SER A 139 -12.87 -5.28 3.84
CA SER A 139 -13.04 -4.26 4.89
C SER A 139 -14.16 -4.61 5.86
N TRP A 140 -15.31 -4.99 5.35
CA TRP A 140 -16.45 -5.39 6.17
C TRP A 140 -16.14 -6.65 7.00
N LEU A 141 -15.56 -7.69 6.41
CA LEU A 141 -15.17 -8.91 7.12
C LEU A 141 -14.11 -8.63 8.20
N SER A 142 -13.17 -7.72 7.96
CA SER A 142 -12.12 -7.35 8.91
C SER A 142 -12.67 -6.84 10.24
N THR A 143 -13.86 -6.21 10.24
CA THR A 143 -14.50 -5.74 11.48
C THR A 143 -14.92 -6.87 12.43
N TYR A 144 -15.04 -8.09 11.94
CA TYR A 144 -15.36 -9.28 12.72
C TYR A 144 -14.12 -10.13 13.06
N ALA A 145 -12.98 -9.83 12.44
CA ALA A 145 -11.78 -10.63 12.60
C ALA A 145 -11.07 -10.36 13.93
N ARG A 146 -10.78 -11.40 14.66
CA ARG A 146 -9.94 -11.36 15.86
C ARG A 146 -8.75 -12.29 15.68
N PRO A 147 -7.51 -11.86 15.99
CA PRO A 147 -6.33 -12.69 15.82
C PRO A 147 -6.35 -13.92 16.74
N SER A 148 -5.87 -15.05 16.23
CA SER A 148 -5.85 -16.31 16.99
C SER A 148 -4.81 -16.34 18.11
N MET A 149 -3.77 -15.52 18.02
CA MET A 149 -2.63 -15.56 18.94
C MET A 149 -2.90 -14.97 20.33
N THR A 150 -4.05 -14.36 20.56
CA THR A 150 -4.34 -13.70 21.85
C THR A 150 -5.82 -13.85 22.20
N LYS A 151 -6.09 -14.45 23.37
CA LYS A 151 -7.46 -14.69 23.87
C LYS A 151 -8.27 -13.42 24.10
N ASP A 152 -7.60 -12.31 24.41
CA ASP A 152 -8.22 -11.01 24.76
C ASP A 152 -8.01 -9.93 23.69
N ALA A 153 -7.73 -10.34 22.43
CA ALA A 153 -7.53 -9.39 21.35
C ALA A 153 -8.88 -8.88 20.81
N GLY A 154 -8.97 -7.57 20.67
CA GLY A 154 -10.05 -6.92 19.92
C GLY A 154 -9.95 -7.18 18.42
N ALA A 155 -10.89 -6.65 17.65
CA ALA A 155 -10.86 -6.67 16.20
C ALA A 155 -9.88 -5.59 15.68
N ASP A 156 -8.60 -5.91 15.69
CA ASP A 156 -7.50 -5.02 15.31
C ASP A 156 -6.75 -5.50 14.05
N MET A 157 -7.43 -6.29 13.22
CA MET A 157 -6.89 -6.84 11.98
C MET A 157 -6.94 -5.80 10.86
N LEU A 158 -5.80 -5.61 10.20
CA LEU A 158 -5.64 -4.73 9.05
C LEU A 158 -5.36 -5.53 7.78
N PHE A 159 -5.93 -5.06 6.68
CA PHE A 159 -5.62 -5.56 5.34
C PHE A 159 -4.94 -4.45 4.53
N TYR A 160 -3.74 -4.71 4.04
CA TYR A 160 -2.92 -3.74 3.32
C TYR A 160 -1.95 -4.45 2.37
N GLU A 161 -1.43 -3.71 1.41
CA GLU A 161 -0.40 -4.17 0.48
C GLU A 161 0.93 -3.49 0.75
N THR A 162 2.02 -4.25 0.60
CA THR A 162 3.40 -3.78 0.60
C THR A 162 4.11 -4.20 -0.69
N TYR A 163 5.38 -3.84 -0.84
CA TYR A 163 6.17 -4.32 -1.98
C TYR A 163 6.27 -5.86 -2.03
N ASP A 164 6.20 -6.53 -0.89
CA ASP A 164 6.25 -8.01 -0.80
C ASP A 164 4.91 -8.69 -1.09
N GLY A 165 3.81 -7.93 -1.14
CA GLY A 165 2.48 -8.44 -1.41
C GLY A 165 1.43 -8.00 -0.39
N PHE A 166 0.29 -8.69 -0.42
CA PHE A 166 -0.85 -8.42 0.45
C PHE A 166 -0.69 -9.05 1.83
N ASN A 167 -1.12 -8.31 2.83
CA ASN A 167 -1.03 -8.70 4.23
C ASN A 167 -2.39 -8.55 4.91
N PHE A 168 -2.77 -9.56 5.68
CA PHE A 168 -3.87 -9.49 6.63
C PHE A 168 -3.33 -9.82 8.01
N ARG A 169 -3.07 -8.80 8.82
CA ARG A 169 -2.35 -8.93 10.09
C ARG A 169 -2.96 -8.06 11.18
N SER A 170 -2.82 -8.50 12.42
CA SER A 170 -3.19 -7.69 13.57
C SER A 170 -2.14 -6.61 13.88
N LEU A 171 -2.59 -5.44 14.33
CA LEU A 171 -1.70 -4.39 14.83
C LEU A 171 -0.76 -4.93 15.91
N ARG A 172 -1.25 -5.81 16.76
CA ARG A 172 -0.47 -6.44 17.82
C ARG A 172 0.69 -7.28 17.28
N THR A 173 0.48 -8.03 16.20
CA THR A 173 1.55 -8.79 15.54
C THR A 173 2.58 -7.85 14.94
N LEU A 174 2.17 -6.74 14.34
CA LEU A 174 3.07 -5.72 13.83
C LEU A 174 3.92 -5.11 14.95
N TYR A 175 3.31 -4.73 16.08
CA TYR A 175 4.05 -4.22 17.25
C TYR A 175 5.04 -5.23 17.83
N LYS A 176 4.70 -6.52 17.86
CA LYS A 176 5.63 -7.57 18.32
C LYS A 176 6.83 -7.73 17.41
N GLN A 177 6.71 -7.46 16.12
CA GLN A 177 7.83 -7.49 15.18
C GLN A 177 8.86 -6.40 15.52
N ILE A 178 8.39 -5.20 15.89
CA ILE A 178 9.26 -4.08 16.31
C ILE A 178 10.17 -4.49 17.47
N GLY A 179 9.66 -5.21 18.46
CA GLY A 179 10.43 -5.64 19.61
C GLY A 179 11.50 -6.71 19.31
N LYS A 180 11.48 -7.32 18.13
CA LYS A 180 12.46 -8.32 17.70
C LYS A 180 13.56 -7.75 16.81
N MET A 181 13.38 -6.57 16.27
CA MET A 181 14.36 -5.90 15.43
C MET A 181 15.30 -5.06 16.28
N SER A 182 16.60 -5.29 16.18
CA SER A 182 17.61 -4.49 16.87
C SER A 182 17.72 -3.07 16.27
N HIS A 183 17.40 -2.91 15.00
CA HIS A 183 17.30 -1.63 14.29
C HIS A 183 16.41 -1.80 13.03
N PHE A 184 15.85 -0.69 12.53
CA PHE A 184 14.98 -0.65 11.36
C PHE A 184 15.73 -0.57 10.02
N GLY A 185 17.03 -0.76 10.02
CA GLY A 185 17.90 -0.59 8.87
C GLY A 185 18.65 0.75 8.91
N ASP A 186 19.71 0.83 8.13
CA ASP A 186 20.48 2.05 7.97
C ASP A 186 19.89 2.90 6.85
N TYR A 187 19.43 4.09 7.21
CA TYR A 187 18.89 5.06 6.27
C TYR A 187 19.90 6.18 6.06
N GLN A 188 20.17 6.54 4.81
CA GLN A 188 20.96 7.72 4.49
C GLN A 188 20.05 8.93 4.29
N ILE A 189 20.35 10.00 5.03
CA ILE A 189 19.69 11.30 4.82
C ILE A 189 20.32 11.93 3.58
N VAL A 190 19.52 12.08 2.54
CA VAL A 190 19.92 12.89 1.39
C VAL A 190 19.57 14.32 1.69
N GLY A 191 20.54 15.07 2.27
CA GLY A 191 20.39 16.51 2.45
C GLY A 191 20.25 17.20 1.10
N GLY A 192 19.34 18.17 1.00
CA GLY A 192 19.11 18.97 -0.22
C GLY A 192 20.27 19.87 -0.65
N ILE A 193 21.46 19.66 -0.13
CA ILE A 193 22.70 20.34 -0.55
C ILE A 193 23.35 19.47 -1.62
N ARG A 194 23.34 19.94 -2.83
CA ARG A 194 24.15 19.41 -3.93
C ARG A 194 25.64 19.50 -3.56
N GLY A 195 26.10 18.60 -2.74
CA GLY A 195 27.52 18.32 -2.59
C GLY A 195 27.90 17.33 -3.68
N ASN A 196 28.94 17.66 -4.45
CA ASN A 196 29.63 16.73 -5.34
C ASN A 196 30.25 15.60 -4.50
N THR A 197 29.46 14.64 -4.06
CA THR A 197 29.99 13.42 -3.48
C THR A 197 29.96 12.35 -4.57
N SER A 198 31.12 11.97 -5.04
CA SER A 198 31.36 10.92 -6.02
C SER A 198 31.12 9.50 -5.48
N GLU A 199 30.63 9.36 -4.25
CA GLU A 199 30.31 8.05 -3.68
C GLU A 199 28.88 7.65 -4.02
N PRO A 200 28.68 6.42 -4.53
CA PRO A 200 27.34 5.91 -4.74
C PRO A 200 26.63 5.75 -3.41
N LEU A 201 25.44 6.36 -3.29
CA LEU A 201 24.57 6.25 -2.12
C LEU A 201 24.18 4.77 -1.93
N ARG A 202 24.52 4.21 -0.78
CA ARG A 202 24.19 2.83 -0.40
C ARG A 202 23.02 2.85 0.57
N GLY A 203 21.99 2.04 0.28
CA GLY A 203 20.82 1.87 1.16
C GLY A 203 19.64 2.80 0.84
N PRO A 204 18.52 2.65 1.58
CA PRO A 204 17.34 3.48 1.42
C PRO A 204 17.62 4.95 1.78
N GLN A 205 17.10 5.86 0.96
CA GLN A 205 17.33 7.30 1.09
C GLN A 205 16.10 7.97 1.69
N LEU A 206 16.31 8.89 2.62
CA LEU A 206 15.28 9.74 3.20
C LEU A 206 15.51 11.17 2.74
N GLU A 207 14.55 11.75 2.03
CA GLU A 207 14.60 13.15 1.62
C GLU A 207 14.37 14.10 2.80
N GLN A 208 13.57 13.69 3.76
CA GLN A 208 13.22 14.51 4.90
C GLN A 208 12.99 13.66 6.15
N ILE A 209 13.66 14.01 7.24
CA ILE A 209 13.35 13.51 8.58
C ILE A 209 12.61 14.62 9.34
N ARG A 210 11.39 14.31 9.78
CA ARG A 210 10.69 15.13 10.77
C ARG A 210 10.91 14.49 12.14
N ALA A 211 11.72 15.12 12.97
CA ALA A 211 11.87 14.71 14.36
C ALA A 211 10.63 15.17 15.15
N ILE A 212 9.91 14.22 15.74
CA ILE A 212 8.89 14.53 16.75
C ILE A 212 9.64 14.66 18.07
N ASN A 213 10.00 15.90 18.44
CA ASN A 213 10.79 16.16 19.64
C ASN A 213 10.00 15.99 20.93
N LYS A 214 8.69 16.06 20.88
CA LYS A 214 7.81 15.87 22.03
C LYS A 214 6.44 15.38 21.57
N PHE A 215 6.01 14.28 22.12
CA PHE A 215 4.67 13.75 21.92
C PHE A 215 3.97 13.69 23.29
N ASP A 216 3.02 14.58 23.52
CA ASP A 216 2.22 14.59 24.74
C ASP A 216 0.80 14.13 24.42
N VAL A 217 0.50 12.89 24.83
CA VAL A 217 -0.83 12.28 24.62
C VAL A 217 -1.92 13.05 25.37
N GLY A 218 -1.56 13.67 26.50
CA GLY A 218 -2.50 14.46 27.29
C GLY A 218 -2.95 15.72 26.55
N ASP A 219 -2.05 16.39 25.84
CA ASP A 219 -2.39 17.57 25.06
C ASP A 219 -3.23 17.21 23.84
N MET A 220 -2.93 16.09 23.17
CA MET A 220 -3.76 15.59 22.06
C MET A 220 -5.21 15.28 22.52
N ILE A 221 -5.38 14.67 23.69
CA ILE A 221 -6.72 14.39 24.23
C ILE A 221 -7.48 15.67 24.54
N LYS A 222 -6.80 16.69 25.07
CA LYS A 222 -7.39 18.02 25.34
C LYS A 222 -7.81 18.73 24.06
N ASP A 223 -6.94 18.73 23.04
CA ASP A 223 -7.25 19.33 21.74
C ASP A 223 -8.44 18.64 21.07
N TYR A 224 -8.50 17.32 21.17
CA TYR A 224 -9.62 16.54 20.64
C TYR A 224 -10.91 16.79 21.40
N ALA A 225 -10.86 16.85 22.73
CA ALA A 225 -12.01 17.20 23.56
C ALA A 225 -12.53 18.61 23.27
N GLN A 226 -11.63 19.59 23.10
CA GLN A 226 -11.98 20.96 22.69
C GLN A 226 -12.66 21.01 21.31
N GLN A 227 -12.18 20.25 20.33
CA GLN A 227 -12.81 20.16 19.01
C GLN A 227 -14.20 19.54 19.05
N LEU A 228 -14.45 18.63 19.99
CA LEU A 228 -15.74 17.99 20.18
C LEU A 228 -16.69 18.80 21.09
N GLY A 229 -16.20 19.89 21.71
CA GLY A 229 -17.01 20.71 22.62
C GLY A 229 -17.40 20.03 23.93
N ILE A 230 -16.54 19.09 24.40
CA ILE A 230 -16.71 18.36 25.66
C ILE A 230 -15.78 18.92 26.72
#